data_a6c3630da4e767f030e1c6c9201332e8
#
_entry.id   a6c3630da4e767f030e1c6c9201332e8
#
_cell.length_a   1.000
_cell.length_b   1.000
_cell.length_c   1.000
_cell.angle_alpha   90.00
_cell.angle_beta   90.00
_cell.angle_gamma   90.00
#
_symmetry.space_group_name_H-M   'P 1'
#
loop_
_entity.id
_entity.type
_entity.pdbx_description
1 polymer ?
#
loop_
_entity_poly.entity_id
_entity_poly.type
_entity_poly.pdbx_seq_one_letter_code
_entity_poly.pdbx_strand_id
1 'polypeptide(L)'
;DLYTPNAQDGLARIDYRMEWEDAFRAYLQQLDAEKPVIVCGDMNVAHEEIDLKNPKTNRKNAGFSDEEREKITELLNAGFTDTFRYFYPDAEGIYSWWSYRFHAREKNAGWRIDYFITSSALDDRLVDAGILTDVTGSDHCPVTLTVDLPFCP
;
A
#
# COMPACT_ATOMS: atom_id res chain seq x y z
N ASP A 1 -6.78 -4.06 10.01
CA ASP A 1 -6.22 -2.71 9.84
C ASP A 1 -4.77 -2.70 10.31
N LEU A 2 -3.92 -1.96 9.63
CA LEU A 2 -2.47 -2.03 9.75
C LEU A 2 -1.86 -0.64 9.70
N TYR A 3 -0.80 -0.44 10.49
CA TYR A 3 0.16 0.65 10.34
C TYR A 3 1.56 0.08 10.31
N THR A 4 2.23 0.22 9.17
CA THR A 4 3.62 -0.23 9.01
C THR A 4 4.60 0.80 9.57
N PRO A 5 5.63 0.40 10.34
CA PRO A 5 6.60 1.35 10.87
C PRO A 5 7.36 2.07 9.76
N ASN A 6 7.45 3.39 9.87
CA ASN A 6 8.22 4.23 8.95
C ASN A 6 9.74 4.01 9.14
N ALA A 7 10.48 3.95 8.04
CA ALA A 7 11.95 3.80 8.08
C ALA A 7 12.69 5.06 8.54
N GLN A 8 12.02 6.20 8.66
CA GLN A 8 12.50 7.50 9.09
C GLN A 8 13.54 8.16 8.15
N ASP A 9 13.82 9.43 8.42
CA ASP A 9 14.77 10.19 7.63
C ASP A 9 16.16 9.51 7.61
N GLY A 10 16.77 9.49 6.44
CA GLY A 10 18.06 8.84 6.23
C GLY A 10 18.01 7.31 6.37
N LEU A 11 16.82 6.71 6.34
CA LEU A 11 16.59 5.27 6.51
C LEU A 11 17.11 4.75 7.87
N ALA A 12 17.05 5.58 8.91
CA ALA A 12 17.61 5.28 10.23
C ALA A 12 17.04 4.01 10.87
N ARG A 13 15.83 3.59 10.47
CA ARG A 13 15.15 2.39 10.98
C ARG A 13 14.92 1.33 9.90
N ILE A 14 15.70 1.35 8.82
CA ILE A 14 15.48 0.42 7.70
C ILE A 14 15.63 -1.04 8.12
N ASP A 15 16.61 -1.37 8.96
CA ASP A 15 16.82 -2.75 9.42
C ASP A 15 15.61 -3.27 10.19
N TYR A 16 15.08 -2.47 11.13
CA TYR A 16 13.86 -2.82 11.85
C TYR A 16 12.66 -2.96 10.90
N ARG A 17 12.55 -2.06 9.91
CA ARG A 17 11.50 -2.12 8.90
C ARG A 17 11.57 -3.42 8.11
N MET A 18 12.75 -3.87 7.72
CA MET A 18 12.94 -5.11 6.95
C MET A 18 12.55 -6.34 7.78
N GLU A 19 12.97 -6.41 9.03
CA GLU A 19 12.57 -7.49 9.96
C GLU A 19 11.05 -7.53 10.15
N TRP A 20 10.43 -6.36 10.32
CA TRP A 20 9.00 -6.23 10.47
C TRP A 20 8.25 -6.74 9.23
N GLU A 21 8.71 -6.36 8.02
CA GLU A 21 8.10 -6.79 6.75
C GLU A 21 8.18 -8.31 6.57
N ASP A 22 9.31 -8.92 6.90
CA ASP A 22 9.47 -10.38 6.81
C ASP A 22 8.55 -11.11 7.81
N ALA A 23 8.47 -10.62 9.03
CA ALA A 23 7.57 -11.18 10.04
C ALA A 23 6.09 -11.01 9.65
N PHE A 24 5.74 -9.84 9.10
CA PHE A 24 4.39 -9.54 8.63
C PHE A 24 3.98 -10.46 7.47
N ARG A 25 4.82 -10.61 6.46
CA ARG A 25 4.57 -11.52 5.34
C ARG A 25 4.38 -12.97 5.83
N ALA A 26 5.24 -13.45 6.72
CA ALA A 26 5.12 -14.79 7.30
C ALA A 26 3.80 -14.96 8.07
N TYR A 27 3.39 -13.94 8.81
CA TYR A 27 2.12 -13.96 9.54
C TYR A 27 0.91 -13.99 8.60
N LEU A 28 0.91 -13.17 7.54
CA LEU A 28 -0.16 -13.19 6.55
C LEU A 28 -0.25 -14.54 5.83
N GLN A 29 0.88 -15.15 5.49
CA GLN A 29 0.91 -16.50 4.89
C GLN A 29 0.32 -17.57 5.83
N GLN A 30 0.59 -17.45 7.12
CA GLN A 30 0.01 -18.35 8.13
C GLN A 30 -1.52 -18.18 8.20
N LEU A 31 -2.02 -16.96 8.19
CA LEU A 31 -3.47 -16.70 8.19
C LEU A 31 -4.12 -17.21 6.89
N ASP A 32 -3.47 -16.93 5.74
CA ASP A 32 -3.97 -17.33 4.42
C ASP A 32 -4.07 -18.85 4.26
N ALA A 33 -3.20 -19.61 4.92
CA ALA A 33 -3.29 -21.06 4.95
C ALA A 33 -4.57 -21.59 5.63
N GLU A 34 -5.19 -20.79 6.50
CA GLU A 34 -6.45 -21.14 7.17
C GLU A 34 -7.67 -20.54 6.45
N LYS A 35 -7.58 -19.25 6.11
CA LYS A 35 -8.65 -18.48 5.43
C LYS A 35 -8.05 -17.36 4.59
N PRO A 36 -8.67 -17.03 3.43
CA PRO A 36 -8.28 -15.86 2.66
C PRO A 36 -8.28 -14.57 3.50
N VAL A 37 -7.26 -13.75 3.29
CA VAL A 37 -7.00 -12.55 4.09
C VAL A 37 -7.36 -11.30 3.31
N ILE A 38 -7.95 -10.32 3.98
CA ILE A 38 -8.05 -8.93 3.54
C ILE A 38 -7.34 -8.08 4.57
N VAL A 39 -6.30 -7.40 4.18
CA VAL A 39 -5.56 -6.46 5.03
C VAL A 39 -5.58 -5.07 4.41
N CYS A 40 -5.76 -4.04 5.24
CA CYS A 40 -5.76 -2.65 4.80
C CYS A 40 -5.00 -1.77 5.77
N GLY A 41 -4.56 -0.62 5.29
CA GLY A 41 -3.95 0.41 6.12
C GLY A 41 -2.77 1.10 5.45
N ASP A 42 -2.07 1.91 6.24
CA ASP A 42 -0.87 2.63 5.83
C ASP A 42 0.34 1.69 5.86
N MET A 43 0.84 1.36 4.69
CA MET A 43 2.03 0.52 4.53
C MET A 43 3.32 1.33 4.46
N ASN A 44 3.24 2.66 4.56
CA ASN A 44 4.38 3.58 4.53
C ASN A 44 5.36 3.32 3.38
N VAL A 45 4.86 2.91 2.23
CA VAL A 45 5.66 2.67 1.02
C VAL A 45 4.83 2.84 -0.25
N ALA A 46 5.38 3.56 -1.23
CA ALA A 46 4.93 3.54 -2.61
C ALA A 46 5.66 2.40 -3.33
N HIS A 47 4.93 1.48 -3.96
CA HIS A 47 5.52 0.28 -4.55
C HIS A 47 6.29 0.57 -5.83
N GLU A 48 5.63 1.19 -6.80
CA GLU A 48 6.20 1.46 -8.13
C GLU A 48 6.37 2.97 -8.41
N GLU A 49 7.11 3.31 -9.45
CA GLU A 49 7.33 4.72 -9.83
C GLU A 49 6.02 5.46 -10.12
N ILE A 50 4.99 4.77 -10.59
CA ILE A 50 3.65 5.32 -10.82
C ILE A 50 2.92 5.69 -9.52
N ASP A 51 3.38 5.18 -8.37
CA ASP A 51 2.74 5.34 -7.07
C ASP A 51 3.14 6.62 -6.33
N LEU A 52 4.00 7.45 -6.92
CA LEU A 52 4.33 8.76 -6.35
C LEU A 52 4.69 9.77 -7.43
N LYS A 53 4.55 11.07 -7.10
CA LYS A 53 4.79 12.16 -8.06
C LYS A 53 6.24 12.31 -8.48
N ASN A 54 7.19 12.13 -7.58
CA ASN A 54 8.62 12.42 -7.80
C ASN A 54 9.50 11.19 -7.49
N PRO A 55 9.42 10.10 -8.27
CA PRO A 55 10.14 8.87 -7.96
C PRO A 55 11.67 9.04 -7.96
N LYS A 56 12.21 9.78 -8.93
CA LYS A 56 13.67 9.92 -9.08
C LYS A 56 14.35 10.57 -7.88
N THR A 57 13.70 11.56 -7.26
CA THR A 57 14.27 12.29 -6.11
C THR A 57 14.04 11.56 -4.79
N ASN A 58 13.15 10.57 -4.74
CA ASN A 58 12.75 9.88 -3.52
C ASN A 58 13.31 8.45 -3.39
N ARG A 59 14.10 7.98 -4.37
CA ARG A 59 14.59 6.59 -4.42
C ARG A 59 15.43 6.17 -3.20
N LYS A 60 15.99 7.12 -2.45
CA LYS A 60 16.76 6.86 -1.24
C LYS A 60 16.08 7.38 0.03
N ASN A 61 14.82 7.77 -0.09
CA ASN A 61 14.04 8.28 1.03
C ASN A 61 13.12 7.19 1.59
N ALA A 62 12.80 7.31 2.89
CA ALA A 62 11.80 6.47 3.53
C ALA A 62 10.47 6.50 2.75
N GLY A 63 9.87 5.33 2.55
CA GLY A 63 8.65 5.17 1.77
C GLY A 63 8.86 4.89 0.28
N PHE A 64 10.11 5.01 -0.23
CA PHE A 64 10.42 4.66 -1.62
C PHE A 64 11.84 4.10 -1.81
N SER A 65 12.47 3.62 -0.76
CA SER A 65 13.76 2.92 -0.87
C SER A 65 13.61 1.61 -1.64
N ASP A 66 14.66 1.19 -2.31
CA ASP A 66 14.64 -0.08 -3.06
C ASP A 66 14.31 -1.26 -2.14
N GLU A 67 14.80 -1.24 -0.91
CA GLU A 67 14.55 -2.28 0.10
C GLU A 67 13.06 -2.35 0.51
N GLU A 68 12.41 -1.21 0.76
CA GLU A 68 10.99 -1.17 1.12
C GLU A 68 10.10 -1.64 -0.04
N ARG A 69 10.41 -1.20 -1.26
CA ARG A 69 9.70 -1.61 -2.48
C ARG A 69 9.82 -3.11 -2.75
N GLU A 70 11.03 -3.67 -2.55
CA GLU A 70 11.26 -5.11 -2.70
C GLU A 70 10.41 -5.92 -1.73
N LYS A 71 10.21 -5.45 -0.49
CA LYS A 71 9.34 -6.14 0.48
C LYS A 71 7.88 -6.19 0.04
N ILE A 72 7.37 -5.16 -0.63
CA ILE A 72 6.02 -5.23 -1.24
C ILE A 72 6.01 -6.23 -2.38
N THR A 73 7.03 -6.23 -3.23
CA THR A 73 7.17 -7.22 -4.32
C THR A 73 7.17 -8.66 -3.77
N GLU A 74 7.95 -8.92 -2.72
CA GLU A 74 7.98 -10.22 -2.04
C GLU A 74 6.61 -10.60 -1.47
N LEU A 75 5.89 -9.64 -0.86
CA LEU A 75 4.55 -9.86 -0.32
C LEU A 75 3.57 -10.28 -1.44
N LEU A 76 3.54 -9.53 -2.54
CA LEU A 76 2.66 -9.85 -3.67
C LEU A 76 3.01 -11.20 -4.31
N ASN A 77 4.30 -11.52 -4.42
CA ASN A 77 4.75 -12.82 -4.93
C ASN A 77 4.46 -13.99 -3.97
N ALA A 78 4.15 -13.71 -2.72
CA ALA A 78 3.77 -14.72 -1.73
C ALA A 78 2.29 -15.12 -1.78
N GLY A 79 1.54 -14.68 -2.79
CA GLY A 79 0.13 -15.04 -3.02
C GLY A 79 -0.86 -13.95 -2.61
N PHE A 80 -0.45 -12.69 -2.67
CA PHE A 80 -1.28 -11.52 -2.35
C PHE A 80 -1.41 -10.57 -3.53
N THR A 81 -2.49 -9.80 -3.54
CA THR A 81 -2.87 -8.90 -4.63
C THR A 81 -3.03 -7.47 -4.12
N ASP A 82 -2.34 -6.51 -4.76
CA ASP A 82 -2.63 -5.08 -4.63
C ASP A 82 -3.92 -4.78 -5.39
N THR A 83 -5.02 -4.60 -4.67
CA THR A 83 -6.35 -4.52 -5.26
C THR A 83 -6.55 -3.29 -6.13
N PHE A 84 -5.94 -2.17 -5.80
CA PHE A 84 -6.03 -0.97 -6.64
C PHE A 84 -5.33 -1.19 -7.99
N ARG A 85 -4.12 -1.74 -7.99
CA ARG A 85 -3.40 -2.04 -9.23
C ARG A 85 -3.99 -3.19 -10.02
N TYR A 86 -4.72 -4.08 -9.37
CA TYR A 86 -5.49 -5.13 -10.05
C TYR A 86 -6.52 -4.55 -11.02
N PHE A 87 -7.27 -3.52 -10.59
CA PHE A 87 -8.27 -2.87 -11.43
C PHE A 87 -7.70 -1.74 -12.31
N TYR A 88 -6.71 -1.02 -11.80
CA TYR A 88 -6.17 0.21 -12.41
C TYR A 88 -4.64 0.14 -12.54
N PRO A 89 -4.11 -0.82 -13.35
CA PRO A 89 -2.66 -1.05 -13.43
C PRO A 89 -1.88 0.17 -13.93
N ASP A 90 -2.48 0.99 -14.80
CA ASP A 90 -1.82 2.10 -15.47
C ASP A 90 -2.36 3.49 -15.03
N ALA A 91 -3.19 3.56 -13.99
CA ALA A 91 -3.75 4.83 -13.53
C ALA A 91 -2.67 5.70 -12.86
N GLU A 92 -2.34 6.81 -13.47
CA GLU A 92 -1.35 7.77 -12.99
C GLU A 92 -1.98 8.89 -12.14
N GLY A 93 -1.17 9.46 -11.24
CA GLY A 93 -1.57 10.64 -10.47
C GLY A 93 -2.63 10.38 -9.41
N ILE A 94 -2.85 9.12 -9.03
CA ILE A 94 -3.80 8.72 -8.00
C ILE A 94 -3.02 8.34 -6.74
N TYR A 95 -3.16 9.17 -5.71
CA TYR A 95 -2.41 9.04 -4.46
C TYR A 95 -3.34 9.01 -3.25
N SER A 96 -2.82 8.50 -2.13
CA SER A 96 -3.57 8.40 -0.87
C SER A 96 -3.05 9.33 0.22
N TRP A 97 -1.86 9.87 0.06
CA TRP A 97 -1.21 10.75 1.03
C TRP A 97 -0.48 11.92 0.36
N TRP A 98 -0.51 13.09 1.01
CA TRP A 98 0.22 14.31 0.62
C TRP A 98 0.78 15.00 1.86
N SER A 99 2.08 15.35 1.82
CA SER A 99 2.68 16.13 2.89
C SER A 99 1.90 17.45 3.11
N TYR A 100 1.78 17.88 4.36
CA TYR A 100 1.27 19.23 4.67
C TYR A 100 2.20 20.35 4.19
N ARG A 101 3.44 20.02 3.84
CA ARG A 101 4.45 20.98 3.40
C ARG A 101 4.29 21.31 1.91
N PHE A 102 4.67 22.55 1.55
CA PHE A 102 4.82 22.99 0.15
C PHE A 102 3.56 22.91 -0.70
N HIS A 103 2.36 22.97 -0.11
CA HIS A 103 1.10 22.82 -0.83
C HIS A 103 1.03 21.54 -1.68
N ALA A 104 1.54 20.44 -1.12
CA ALA A 104 1.69 19.19 -1.87
C ALA A 104 0.37 18.67 -2.42
N ARG A 105 -0.73 18.76 -1.67
CA ARG A 105 -2.04 18.29 -2.11
C ARG A 105 -2.61 19.13 -3.26
N GLU A 106 -2.47 20.43 -3.22
CA GLU A 106 -2.90 21.35 -4.30
C GLU A 106 -2.16 21.07 -5.62
N LYS A 107 -0.89 20.70 -5.52
CA LYS A 107 -0.01 20.37 -6.66
C LYS A 107 -0.12 18.89 -7.07
N ASN A 108 -0.93 18.12 -6.36
CA ASN A 108 -0.97 16.65 -6.45
C ASN A 108 0.42 15.99 -6.37
N ALA A 109 1.29 16.51 -5.50
CA ALA A 109 2.59 15.92 -5.22
C ALA A 109 2.44 14.86 -4.11
N GLY A 110 1.74 13.80 -4.42
CA GLY A 110 1.33 12.76 -3.47
C GLY A 110 2.05 11.44 -3.65
N TRP A 111 1.68 10.51 -2.76
CA TRP A 111 2.16 9.14 -2.68
C TRP A 111 0.97 8.21 -2.45
N ARG A 112 0.95 7.06 -3.08
CA ARG A 112 0.02 5.98 -2.76
C ARG A 112 0.70 5.02 -1.78
N ILE A 113 0.36 5.15 -0.52
CA ILE A 113 0.95 4.39 0.60
C ILE A 113 -0.07 3.65 1.44
N ASP A 114 -1.35 3.89 1.20
CA ASP A 114 -2.48 3.19 1.82
C ASP A 114 -3.03 2.13 0.85
N TYR A 115 -3.24 0.93 1.34
CA TYR A 115 -3.57 -0.22 0.51
C TYR A 115 -4.75 -1.02 1.07
N PHE A 116 -5.47 -1.69 0.17
CA PHE A 116 -6.13 -2.95 0.42
C PHE A 116 -5.36 -4.05 -0.30
N ILE A 117 -4.78 -4.98 0.46
CA ILE A 117 -4.11 -6.16 -0.08
C ILE A 117 -4.93 -7.38 0.32
N THR A 118 -5.16 -8.29 -0.63
CA THR A 118 -5.98 -9.48 -0.43
C THR A 118 -5.21 -10.73 -0.81
N SER A 119 -5.58 -11.86 -0.22
CA SER A 119 -5.17 -13.15 -0.75
C SER A 119 -5.56 -13.27 -2.22
N SER A 120 -4.65 -13.74 -3.08
CA SER A 120 -4.94 -13.90 -4.51
C SER A 120 -6.06 -14.90 -4.79
N ALA A 121 -6.38 -15.77 -3.85
CA ALA A 121 -7.55 -16.63 -3.90
C ALA A 121 -8.89 -15.86 -3.96
N LEU A 122 -8.91 -14.57 -3.59
CA LEU A 122 -10.07 -13.69 -3.65
C LEU A 122 -10.17 -12.90 -4.97
N ASP A 123 -9.23 -13.01 -5.89
CA ASP A 123 -9.17 -12.14 -7.07
C ASP A 123 -10.45 -12.18 -7.90
N ASP A 124 -11.08 -13.34 -8.07
CA ASP A 124 -12.35 -13.52 -8.76
C ASP A 124 -13.57 -13.01 -7.97
N ARG A 125 -13.40 -12.63 -6.72
CA ARG A 125 -14.40 -12.03 -5.84
C ARG A 125 -14.27 -10.52 -5.69
N LEU A 126 -13.19 -9.94 -6.21
CA LEU A 126 -13.00 -8.49 -6.19
C LEU A 126 -13.96 -7.84 -7.19
N VAL A 127 -14.64 -6.78 -6.76
CA VAL A 127 -15.60 -6.04 -7.58
C VAL A 127 -15.03 -4.69 -8.01
N ASP A 128 -14.45 -3.95 -7.07
CA ASP A 128 -13.81 -2.65 -7.34
C ASP A 128 -12.90 -2.24 -6.18
N ALA A 129 -11.95 -1.36 -6.48
CA ALA A 129 -11.08 -0.70 -5.51
C ALA A 129 -11.01 0.79 -5.82
N GLY A 130 -10.89 1.64 -4.80
CA GLY A 130 -10.89 3.08 -5.01
C GLY A 130 -10.00 3.82 -4.03
N ILE A 131 -9.67 5.06 -4.41
CA ILE A 131 -8.95 6.04 -3.58
C ILE A 131 -9.77 7.32 -3.64
N LEU A 132 -10.32 7.75 -2.50
CA LEU A 132 -11.26 8.86 -2.42
C LEU A 132 -10.51 10.19 -2.26
N THR A 133 -9.83 10.62 -3.31
CA THR A 133 -8.92 11.77 -3.32
C THR A 133 -9.56 13.10 -2.95
N ASP A 134 -10.89 13.24 -3.13
CA ASP A 134 -11.64 14.45 -2.80
C ASP A 134 -12.02 14.57 -1.32
N VAL A 135 -11.85 13.50 -0.54
CA VAL A 135 -12.09 13.52 0.90
C VAL A 135 -10.95 14.22 1.61
N THR A 136 -11.27 15.27 2.36
CA THR A 136 -10.31 16.11 3.08
C THR A 136 -10.45 15.97 4.60
N GLY A 137 -9.57 16.62 5.36
CA GLY A 137 -9.56 16.59 6.83
C GLY A 137 -8.37 15.84 7.44
N SER A 138 -7.58 15.18 6.59
CA SER A 138 -6.32 14.51 6.93
C SER A 138 -5.32 14.71 5.80
N ASP A 139 -4.05 14.44 6.04
CA ASP A 139 -3.01 14.31 5.01
C ASP A 139 -3.13 13.00 4.21
N HIS A 140 -3.93 12.03 4.71
CA HIS A 140 -4.39 10.87 3.96
C HIS A 140 -5.82 11.08 3.44
N CYS A 141 -6.19 10.32 2.41
CA CYS A 141 -7.57 10.13 2.02
C CYS A 141 -7.97 8.65 2.15
N PRO A 142 -9.28 8.34 2.26
CA PRO A 142 -9.72 6.96 2.38
C PRO A 142 -9.43 6.13 1.14
N VAL A 143 -9.08 4.87 1.34
CA VAL A 143 -9.07 3.84 0.31
C VAL A 143 -10.25 2.90 0.50
N THR A 144 -10.76 2.32 -0.58
CA THR A 144 -11.94 1.46 -0.56
C THR A 144 -11.70 0.17 -1.31
N LEU A 145 -12.39 -0.88 -0.88
CA LEU A 145 -12.45 -2.16 -1.58
C LEU A 145 -13.89 -2.68 -1.54
N THR A 146 -14.39 -3.12 -2.69
CA THR A 146 -15.66 -3.82 -2.81
C THR A 146 -15.40 -5.27 -3.20
N VAL A 147 -15.92 -6.20 -2.40
CA VAL A 147 -15.79 -7.65 -2.63
C VAL A 147 -17.15 -8.31 -2.59
N ASP A 148 -17.34 -9.32 -3.43
CA ASP A 148 -18.53 -10.19 -3.43
C ASP A 148 -18.20 -11.47 -2.66
N LEU A 149 -18.47 -11.46 -1.38
CA LEU A 149 -18.29 -12.62 -0.51
C LEU A 149 -19.65 -13.27 -0.23
N PRO A 150 -19.74 -14.62 -0.26
CA PRO A 150 -20.95 -15.29 0.13
C PRO A 150 -21.25 -14.97 1.61
N PHE A 151 -22.49 -14.61 1.90
CA PHE A 151 -22.95 -14.46 3.27
C PHE A 151 -22.71 -15.79 4.00
N CYS A 152 -21.87 -15.77 5.01
CA CYS A 152 -21.86 -16.83 6.02
C CYS A 152 -23.03 -16.56 6.97
N PRO A 153 -24.05 -17.43 7.04
CA PRO A 153 -25.15 -17.26 7.99
C PRO A 153 -24.69 -17.37 9.46
#